data_fcb63519f884c33c7b46ea4e8e28610e
#
_entry.id   fcb63519f884c33c7b46ea4e8e28610e
#
_cell.length_a   1.000
_cell.length_b   1.000
_cell.length_c   1.000
_cell.angle_alpha   90.00
_cell.angle_beta   90.00
_cell.angle_gamma   90.00
#
_symmetry.space_group_name_H-M   'P 1'
#
loop_
_entity.id
_entity.type
_entity.pdbx_description
1 polymer ?
#
loop_
_entity_poly.entity_id
_entity_poly.type
_entity_poly.pdbx_seq_one_letter_code
_entity_poly.pdbx_strand_id
1 'polypeptide(L)'
;LIDDKPLLFTPEPALRTNLGGGRRSGGIRFENDISFYLPRDYNVDEIELFIKDPSGNIVVNFQERTSYLFDVDYDEEKVYAGTHTIYWDLEHEEPKIQKDFISMYYSASRGNGPLAVPGTYTVELNVQGEVYSKPLEVRMDPRWKISAQDLEMQFNVSSEVVGLINESQEKLSEMRGIVSQITKFISLTEGKDYHSEVKDLGNSIIESIKNVENNLYQDKIETSQDEINYPRKW
;
A
#
# COMPACT_ATOMS: atom_id res chain seq x y z
N LEU A 1 13.85 13.91 -33.36
CA LEU A 1 12.41 13.69 -33.56
C LEU A 1 11.96 12.76 -32.45
N ILE A 2 11.23 13.30 -31.50
CA ILE A 2 10.56 12.50 -30.47
C ILE A 2 9.41 11.82 -31.22
N ASP A 3 9.39 10.47 -31.21
CA ASP A 3 8.34 9.69 -31.83
C ASP A 3 6.98 10.01 -31.17
N ASP A 4 5.89 9.92 -31.97
CA ASP A 4 4.50 10.06 -31.47
C ASP A 4 4.07 8.88 -30.57
N LYS A 5 5.03 8.25 -29.84
CA LYS A 5 4.82 7.10 -28.99
C LYS A 5 5.32 7.34 -27.57
N PRO A 6 4.69 6.73 -26.58
CA PRO A 6 5.22 6.68 -25.24
C PRO A 6 6.62 6.06 -25.22
N LEU A 7 7.47 6.53 -24.30
CA LEU A 7 8.82 6.03 -24.14
C LEU A 7 9.11 5.84 -22.66
N LEU A 8 9.50 4.63 -22.28
CA LEU A 8 10.06 4.36 -20.95
C LEU A 8 11.59 4.47 -21.05
N PHE A 9 12.18 5.39 -20.29
CA PHE A 9 13.64 5.52 -20.20
C PHE A 9 14.22 4.36 -19.40
N THR A 10 15.45 3.97 -19.70
CA THR A 10 16.15 2.96 -18.89
C THR A 10 16.53 3.59 -17.56
N PRO A 11 16.03 3.09 -16.41
CA PRO A 11 16.39 3.63 -15.12
C PRO A 11 17.88 3.37 -14.81
N GLU A 12 18.49 4.28 -14.07
CA GLU A 12 19.80 4.03 -13.46
C GLU A 12 19.68 2.96 -12.36
N PRO A 13 20.77 2.22 -12.07
CA PRO A 13 20.76 1.25 -10.99
C PRO A 13 20.38 1.88 -9.64
N ALA A 14 19.37 1.32 -9.01
CA ALA A 14 18.90 1.73 -7.70
C ALA A 14 19.84 1.26 -6.60
N LEU A 15 20.14 2.11 -5.62
CA LEU A 15 21.04 1.77 -4.53
C LEU A 15 20.28 1.61 -3.21
N ARG A 16 20.22 0.37 -2.70
CA ARG A 16 19.67 0.09 -1.38
C ARG A 16 20.67 0.54 -0.31
N THR A 17 20.36 1.64 0.36
CA THR A 17 21.18 2.19 1.44
C THR A 17 20.43 2.13 2.76
N ASN A 18 21.16 2.07 3.87
CA ASN A 18 20.61 2.22 5.21
C ASN A 18 20.94 3.60 5.82
N LEU A 19 21.22 4.57 4.96
CA LEU A 19 21.39 5.94 5.41
C LEU A 19 20.00 6.50 5.73
N GLY A 20 19.54 6.21 6.95
CA GLY A 20 18.23 6.58 7.46
C GLY A 20 17.87 8.03 7.13
N GLY A 21 17.19 8.21 6.03
CA GLY A 21 16.65 9.48 5.57
C GLY A 21 15.31 9.78 6.20
N GLY A 22 15.26 9.81 7.54
CA GLY A 22 14.11 10.42 8.19
C GLY A 22 13.99 11.88 7.75
N ARG A 23 12.78 12.36 7.50
CA ARG A 23 12.47 13.76 7.10
C ARG A 23 13.19 14.86 7.92
N ARG A 24 13.83 14.51 9.03
CA ARG A 24 14.54 15.42 9.95
C ARG A 24 16.07 15.29 9.93
N SER A 25 16.65 14.30 9.25
CA SER A 25 18.09 14.03 9.39
C SER A 25 18.96 14.61 8.26
N GLY A 26 18.39 15.27 7.26
CA GLY A 26 19.18 15.85 6.15
C GLY A 26 20.03 14.82 5.38
N GLY A 27 19.69 13.54 5.50
CA GLY A 27 20.40 12.47 4.81
C GLY A 27 20.24 12.56 3.30
N ILE A 28 21.27 12.13 2.58
CA ILE A 28 21.21 12.02 1.11
C ILE A 28 20.16 10.97 0.78
N ARG A 29 19.10 11.39 0.08
CA ARG A 29 18.18 10.47 -0.56
C ARG A 29 18.83 10.03 -1.87
N PHE A 30 19.00 8.74 -2.04
CA PHE A 30 19.24 8.19 -3.35
C PHE A 30 17.85 8.02 -3.97
N GLU A 31 17.53 8.93 -4.85
CA GLU A 31 16.26 8.90 -5.58
C GLU A 31 16.41 7.86 -6.69
N ASN A 32 15.56 6.85 -6.67
CA ASN A 32 15.54 5.82 -7.70
C ASN A 32 14.48 6.23 -8.71
N ASP A 33 14.88 7.15 -9.57
CA ASP A 33 14.01 7.80 -10.55
C ASP A 33 13.63 6.84 -11.67
N ILE A 34 12.35 6.75 -11.95
CA ILE A 34 11.80 6.08 -13.10
C ILE A 34 11.15 7.13 -13.97
N SER A 35 11.72 7.39 -15.14
CA SER A 35 11.26 8.43 -16.04
C SER A 35 10.65 7.84 -17.30
N PHE A 36 9.59 8.47 -17.78
CA PHE A 36 8.96 8.12 -19.05
C PHE A 36 8.42 9.38 -19.74
N TYR A 37 8.15 9.27 -21.03
CA TYR A 37 7.63 10.34 -21.86
C TYR A 37 6.26 9.93 -22.46
N LEU A 38 5.33 10.87 -22.44
CA LEU A 38 4.02 10.76 -23.06
C LEU A 38 3.90 11.76 -24.19
N PRO A 39 3.58 11.34 -25.44
CA PRO A 39 3.50 12.25 -26.60
C PRO A 39 2.27 13.15 -26.60
N ARG A 40 1.23 12.81 -25.82
CA ARG A 40 -0.05 13.51 -25.69
C ARG A 40 -0.62 13.32 -24.30
N ASP A 41 -1.73 13.97 -24.00
CA ASP A 41 -2.50 13.78 -22.78
C ASP A 41 -3.23 12.42 -22.81
N TYR A 42 -3.32 11.77 -21.66
CA TYR A 42 -4.03 10.53 -21.42
C TYR A 42 -4.92 10.64 -20.19
N ASN A 43 -5.99 9.85 -20.12
CA ASN A 43 -6.70 9.69 -18.86
C ASN A 43 -5.88 8.82 -17.89
N VAL A 44 -6.06 9.04 -16.59
CA VAL A 44 -5.29 8.31 -15.55
C VAL A 44 -5.47 6.80 -15.65
N ASP A 45 -6.67 6.34 -16.00
CA ASP A 45 -7.01 4.92 -16.17
C ASP A 45 -6.40 4.26 -17.43
N GLU A 46 -5.85 5.07 -18.34
CA GLU A 46 -5.18 4.57 -19.55
C GLU A 46 -3.68 4.30 -19.34
N ILE A 47 -3.13 4.64 -18.16
CA ILE A 47 -1.70 4.51 -17.85
C ILE A 47 -1.54 3.70 -16.57
N GLU A 48 -0.71 2.67 -16.66
CA GLU A 48 -0.32 1.87 -15.48
C GLU A 48 1.20 1.77 -15.44
N LEU A 49 1.76 1.86 -14.26
CA LEU A 49 3.19 1.68 -14.03
C LEU A 49 3.41 0.68 -12.90
N PHE A 50 4.17 -0.36 -13.22
CA PHE A 50 4.48 -1.44 -12.29
C PHE A 50 5.98 -1.62 -12.11
N ILE A 51 6.36 -2.12 -10.95
CA ILE A 51 7.64 -2.81 -10.78
C ILE A 51 7.35 -4.27 -10.51
N LYS A 52 8.06 -5.15 -11.22
CA LYS A 52 7.97 -6.60 -11.07
C LYS A 52 9.29 -7.16 -10.53
N ASP A 53 9.19 -8.16 -9.67
CA ASP A 53 10.33 -8.91 -9.17
C ASP A 53 10.96 -9.82 -10.25
N PRO A 54 12.11 -10.46 -9.98
CA PRO A 54 12.72 -11.39 -10.93
C PRO A 54 11.85 -12.59 -11.30
N SER A 55 10.83 -12.90 -10.51
CA SER A 55 9.86 -13.97 -10.78
C SER A 55 8.66 -13.49 -11.61
N GLY A 56 8.56 -12.18 -11.87
CA GLY A 56 7.48 -11.55 -12.65
C GLY A 56 6.26 -11.15 -11.82
N ASN A 57 6.32 -11.28 -10.49
CA ASN A 57 5.24 -10.79 -9.62
C ASN A 57 5.29 -9.27 -9.50
N ILE A 58 4.14 -8.62 -9.51
CA ILE A 58 4.04 -7.18 -9.24
C ILE A 58 4.41 -6.94 -7.79
N VAL A 59 5.42 -6.10 -7.57
CA VAL A 59 5.88 -5.69 -6.24
C VAL A 59 5.46 -4.27 -5.89
N VAL A 60 5.15 -3.46 -6.90
CA VAL A 60 4.59 -2.11 -6.77
C VAL A 60 3.65 -1.85 -7.93
N ASN A 61 2.45 -1.38 -7.59
CA ASN A 61 1.52 -0.76 -8.52
C ASN A 61 1.42 0.73 -8.18
N PHE A 62 1.97 1.59 -9.02
CA PHE A 62 1.98 3.01 -8.74
C PHE A 62 0.62 3.69 -8.85
N GLN A 63 -0.36 3.12 -9.53
CA GLN A 63 -1.73 3.66 -9.54
C GLN A 63 -2.42 3.54 -8.17
N GLU A 64 -2.12 2.48 -7.43
CA GLU A 64 -2.67 2.30 -6.08
C GLU A 64 -2.03 3.24 -5.05
N ARG A 65 -0.84 3.79 -5.36
CA ARG A 65 -0.12 4.77 -4.54
C ARG A 65 -0.44 6.21 -4.93
N THR A 66 -1.70 6.54 -5.09
CA THR A 66 -2.25 7.79 -5.66
C THR A 66 -1.70 9.12 -5.15
N SER A 67 -0.94 9.15 -4.09
CA SER A 67 -0.36 10.38 -3.52
C SER A 67 1.02 10.77 -4.09
N TYR A 68 1.59 9.99 -5.00
CA TYR A 68 2.97 10.18 -5.48
C TYR A 68 3.13 10.13 -7.00
N LEU A 69 2.05 9.86 -7.70
CA LEU A 69 2.08 9.66 -9.13
C LEU A 69 1.69 10.92 -9.87
N PHE A 70 2.52 11.37 -10.70
CA PHE A 70 2.26 12.37 -11.73
C PHE A 70 1.86 13.76 -11.15
N ASP A 71 2.24 14.80 -11.82
CA ASP A 71 1.45 16.04 -11.86
C ASP A 71 0.09 15.73 -12.49
N VAL A 72 -0.74 14.99 -11.75
CA VAL A 72 -2.11 14.69 -12.16
C VAL A 72 -2.95 15.90 -11.78
N ASP A 73 -3.61 16.47 -12.75
CA ASP A 73 -4.75 17.32 -12.48
C ASP A 73 -5.90 16.44 -11.99
N TYR A 74 -6.05 16.33 -10.68
CA TYR A 74 -7.09 15.53 -10.05
C TYR A 74 -8.51 15.98 -10.40
N ASP A 75 -8.68 17.25 -10.78
CA ASP A 75 -9.98 17.77 -11.21
C ASP A 75 -10.34 17.27 -12.61
N GLU A 76 -9.34 16.95 -13.46
CA GLU A 76 -9.54 16.46 -14.82
C GLU A 76 -9.26 14.96 -15.02
N GLU A 77 -8.70 14.27 -14.01
CA GLU A 77 -8.29 12.85 -14.09
C GLU A 77 -7.34 12.57 -15.27
N LYS A 78 -6.47 13.52 -15.59
CA LYS A 78 -5.55 13.48 -16.74
C LYS A 78 -4.08 13.51 -16.34
N VAL A 79 -3.29 12.83 -17.15
CA VAL A 79 -1.82 12.91 -17.19
C VAL A 79 -1.43 13.63 -18.47
N TYR A 80 -0.80 14.79 -18.34
CA TYR A 80 -0.46 15.63 -19.49
C TYR A 80 0.70 15.08 -20.30
N ALA A 81 0.80 15.53 -21.56
CA ALA A 81 1.94 15.25 -22.42
C ALA A 81 3.24 15.81 -21.80
N GLY A 82 4.32 15.05 -21.95
CA GLY A 82 5.65 15.47 -21.46
C GLY A 82 6.42 14.35 -20.80
N THR A 83 7.48 14.73 -20.10
CA THR A 83 8.31 13.79 -19.35
C THR A 83 7.84 13.76 -17.90
N HIS A 84 7.59 12.56 -17.41
CA HIS A 84 7.22 12.30 -16.03
C HIS A 84 8.33 11.54 -15.34
N THR A 85 8.53 11.81 -14.05
CA THR A 85 9.49 11.11 -13.21
C THR A 85 8.80 10.73 -11.92
N ILE A 86 8.85 9.46 -11.58
CA ILE A 86 8.37 8.91 -10.32
C ILE A 86 9.54 8.36 -9.52
N TYR A 87 9.34 8.23 -8.24
CA TYR A 87 10.34 7.74 -7.32
C TYR A 87 9.92 6.39 -6.72
N TRP A 88 10.82 5.40 -6.73
CA TRP A 88 10.65 4.15 -6.00
C TRP A 88 11.54 4.12 -4.76
N ASP A 89 10.93 3.95 -3.61
CA ASP A 89 11.58 3.87 -2.31
C ASP A 89 12.24 2.50 -2.00
N LEU A 90 12.25 1.61 -2.99
CA LEU A 90 12.68 0.22 -2.87
C LEU A 90 11.80 -0.62 -1.94
N GLU A 91 10.62 -0.19 -1.64
CA GLU A 91 9.65 -0.95 -0.86
C GLU A 91 8.65 -1.66 -1.76
N HIS A 92 8.30 -2.88 -1.38
CA HIS A 92 7.16 -3.59 -1.92
C HIS A 92 5.85 -2.95 -1.42
N GLU A 93 4.70 -3.50 -1.83
CA GLU A 93 3.42 -2.99 -1.36
C GLU A 93 3.34 -2.93 0.17
N GLU A 94 2.83 -1.80 0.65
CA GLU A 94 2.56 -1.58 2.06
C GLU A 94 1.37 -2.41 2.56
N PRO A 95 1.23 -2.66 3.87
CA PRO A 95 0.06 -3.34 4.42
C PRO A 95 -1.23 -2.60 4.09
N LYS A 96 -2.26 -3.35 3.71
CA LYS A 96 -3.63 -2.83 3.49
C LYS A 96 -4.29 -2.57 4.83
N ILE A 97 -4.45 -1.29 5.19
CA ILE A 97 -5.05 -0.89 6.47
C ILE A 97 -6.39 -0.21 6.22
N GLN A 98 -7.39 -0.50 7.07
CA GLN A 98 -8.72 0.10 6.99
C GLN A 98 -8.62 1.64 7.06
N LYS A 99 -9.48 2.35 6.30
CA LYS A 99 -9.46 3.82 6.21
C LYS A 99 -9.69 4.54 7.54
N ASP A 100 -10.43 3.91 8.44
CA ASP A 100 -10.77 4.39 9.79
C ASP A 100 -9.76 3.95 10.86
N PHE A 101 -8.68 3.28 10.45
CA PHE A 101 -7.61 2.93 11.36
C PHE A 101 -6.80 4.16 11.73
N ILE A 102 -6.96 4.62 12.95
CA ILE A 102 -6.24 5.77 13.47
C ILE A 102 -4.94 5.28 14.11
N SER A 103 -3.87 5.91 13.74
CA SER A 103 -2.53 5.58 14.20
C SER A 103 -1.86 6.79 14.85
N MET A 104 -1.00 6.51 15.82
CA MET A 104 -0.28 7.54 16.55
C MET A 104 0.66 8.35 15.65
N TYR A 105 0.74 9.66 15.87
CA TYR A 105 1.53 10.61 15.08
C TYR A 105 3.01 10.25 14.96
N TYR A 106 3.57 9.53 15.93
CA TYR A 106 4.98 9.15 15.99
C TYR A 106 5.27 7.72 15.52
N SER A 107 4.29 6.86 15.47
CA SER A 107 4.44 5.56 14.84
C SER A 107 4.09 5.74 13.37
N ALA A 108 5.01 5.41 12.48
CA ALA A 108 4.74 5.37 11.06
C ALA A 108 3.50 4.53 10.81
N SER A 109 2.45 5.19 10.54
CA SER A 109 1.11 4.75 10.84
C SER A 109 0.58 3.65 9.95
N ARG A 110 1.21 3.40 8.84
CA ARG A 110 0.76 2.36 7.91
C ARG A 110 1.70 1.18 7.84
N GLY A 111 2.90 1.33 8.40
CA GLY A 111 3.98 0.41 8.13
C GLY A 111 4.50 0.60 6.71
N ASN A 112 5.74 0.26 6.51
CA ASN A 112 6.36 0.24 5.19
C ASN A 112 6.23 -1.17 4.63
N GLY A 113 6.26 -1.28 3.29
CA GLY A 113 6.41 -2.56 2.63
C GLY A 113 7.78 -3.20 2.91
N PRO A 114 7.95 -4.49 2.62
CA PRO A 114 9.25 -5.14 2.69
C PRO A 114 10.24 -4.48 1.73
N LEU A 115 11.47 -4.23 2.18
CA LEU A 115 12.51 -3.67 1.33
C LEU A 115 12.97 -4.67 0.27
N ALA A 116 13.03 -4.23 -0.98
CA ALA A 116 13.49 -5.01 -2.12
C ALA A 116 14.87 -5.64 -1.88
N VAL A 117 15.02 -6.91 -2.19
CA VAL A 117 16.32 -7.60 -2.17
C VAL A 117 17.12 -7.18 -3.42
N PRO A 118 18.45 -7.00 -3.32
CA PRO A 118 19.28 -6.75 -4.51
C PRO A 118 19.04 -7.78 -5.61
N GLY A 119 18.89 -7.30 -6.84
CA GLY A 119 18.56 -8.15 -8.00
C GLY A 119 18.07 -7.31 -9.18
N THR A 120 17.65 -7.99 -10.25
CA THR A 120 17.13 -7.32 -11.45
C THR A 120 15.62 -7.35 -11.44
N TYR A 121 15.03 -6.20 -11.28
CA TYR A 121 13.59 -5.94 -11.37
C TYR A 121 13.22 -5.52 -12.79
N THR A 122 11.93 -5.50 -13.08
CA THR A 122 11.40 -4.99 -14.36
C THR A 122 10.46 -3.84 -14.09
N VAL A 123 10.76 -2.68 -14.65
CA VAL A 123 9.80 -1.57 -14.74
C VAL A 123 8.96 -1.78 -15.98
N GLU A 124 7.66 -1.70 -15.84
CA GLU A 124 6.69 -1.90 -16.91
C GLU A 124 5.69 -0.74 -16.94
N LEU A 125 5.69 0.00 -18.02
CA LEU A 125 4.75 1.06 -18.33
C LEU A 125 3.74 0.52 -19.35
N ASN A 126 2.47 0.49 -18.99
CA ASN A 126 1.36 0.16 -19.88
C ASN A 126 0.62 1.46 -20.23
N VAL A 127 0.49 1.76 -21.51
CA VAL A 127 -0.27 2.91 -22.01
C VAL A 127 -1.28 2.40 -23.03
N GLN A 128 -2.55 2.45 -22.69
CA GLN A 128 -3.65 1.97 -23.56
C GLN A 128 -3.46 0.52 -24.04
N GLY A 129 -2.85 -0.34 -23.22
CA GLY A 129 -2.58 -1.74 -23.56
C GLY A 129 -1.25 -1.98 -24.30
N GLU A 130 -0.52 -0.93 -24.69
CA GLU A 130 0.86 -1.08 -25.18
C GLU A 130 1.84 -1.10 -23.99
N VAL A 131 2.66 -2.13 -23.91
CA VAL A 131 3.57 -2.38 -22.80
C VAL A 131 5.00 -2.04 -23.17
N TYR A 132 5.62 -1.18 -22.36
CA TYR A 132 7.03 -0.79 -22.46
C TYR A 132 7.77 -1.29 -21.22
N SER A 133 8.81 -2.10 -21.39
CA SER A 133 9.54 -2.70 -20.28
C SER A 133 11.01 -2.32 -20.27
N LYS A 134 11.57 -2.08 -19.09
CA LYS A 134 13.01 -1.85 -18.89
C LYS A 134 13.49 -2.55 -17.63
N PRO A 135 14.71 -3.09 -17.63
CA PRO A 135 15.33 -3.63 -16.43
C PRO A 135 15.71 -2.51 -15.47
N LEU A 136 15.53 -2.75 -14.17
CA LEU A 136 16.00 -1.92 -13.07
C LEU A 136 16.86 -2.78 -12.14
N GLU A 137 18.14 -2.52 -12.09
CA GLU A 137 19.05 -3.22 -11.19
C GLU A 137 18.99 -2.59 -9.80
N VAL A 138 18.71 -3.39 -8.78
CA VAL A 138 18.81 -2.99 -7.37
C VAL A 138 20.11 -3.53 -6.81
N ARG A 139 20.98 -2.65 -6.34
CA ARG A 139 22.28 -2.98 -5.75
C ARG A 139 22.31 -2.65 -4.27
N MET A 140 23.07 -3.41 -3.50
CA MET A 140 23.38 -3.04 -2.13
C MET A 140 24.49 -2.00 -2.09
N ASP A 141 24.37 -1.03 -1.17
CA ASP A 141 25.45 -0.08 -0.89
C ASP A 141 26.71 -0.84 -0.46
N PRO A 142 27.84 -0.72 -1.21
CA PRO A 142 29.06 -1.48 -0.95
C PRO A 142 29.72 -1.16 0.40
N ARG A 143 29.31 -0.11 1.06
CA ARG A 143 29.78 0.24 2.41
C ARG A 143 29.18 -0.68 3.49
N TRP A 144 28.09 -1.39 3.18
CA TRP A 144 27.41 -2.29 4.11
C TRP A 144 27.84 -3.74 3.84
N LYS A 145 28.36 -4.38 4.89
CA LYS A 145 28.75 -5.80 4.85
C LYS A 145 27.59 -6.67 5.36
N ILE A 146 26.57 -6.80 4.55
CA ILE A 146 25.41 -7.66 4.83
C ILE A 146 25.41 -8.79 3.82
N SER A 147 25.15 -10.01 4.26
CA SER A 147 25.05 -11.14 3.35
C SER A 147 23.72 -11.14 2.57
N ALA A 148 23.70 -11.72 1.38
CA ALA A 148 22.47 -11.90 0.62
C ALA A 148 21.43 -12.70 1.43
N GLN A 149 21.86 -13.70 2.18
CA GLN A 149 21.00 -14.52 3.03
C GLN A 149 20.33 -13.70 4.14
N ASP A 150 21.03 -12.76 4.76
CA ASP A 150 20.44 -11.88 5.79
C ASP A 150 19.39 -10.95 5.19
N LEU A 151 19.64 -10.45 3.96
CA LEU A 151 18.68 -9.61 3.25
C LEU A 151 17.42 -10.38 2.84
N GLU A 152 17.58 -11.61 2.37
CA GLU A 152 16.46 -12.51 2.07
C GLU A 152 15.66 -12.87 3.34
N MET A 153 16.34 -13.14 4.45
CA MET A 153 15.69 -13.40 5.72
C MET A 153 14.88 -12.17 6.19
N GLN A 154 15.47 -10.97 6.13
CA GLN A 154 14.77 -9.73 6.46
C GLN A 154 13.53 -9.56 5.60
N PHE A 155 13.65 -9.76 4.28
CA PHE A 155 12.54 -9.66 3.34
C PHE A 155 11.42 -10.65 3.68
N ASN A 156 11.76 -11.91 3.91
CA ASN A 156 10.79 -12.96 4.21
C ASN A 156 10.02 -12.68 5.50
N VAL A 157 10.72 -12.29 6.58
CA VAL A 157 10.08 -11.93 7.85
C VAL A 157 9.17 -10.70 7.68
N SER A 158 9.64 -9.67 6.97
CA SER A 158 8.83 -8.47 6.73
C SER A 158 7.59 -8.79 5.89
N SER A 159 7.72 -9.65 4.87
CA SER A 159 6.60 -10.10 4.03
C SER A 159 5.59 -10.92 4.81
N GLU A 160 6.04 -11.78 5.72
CA GLU A 160 5.16 -12.54 6.61
C GLU A 160 4.36 -11.61 7.52
N VAL A 161 5.01 -10.59 8.09
CA VAL A 161 4.34 -9.58 8.94
C VAL A 161 3.29 -8.81 8.14
N VAL A 162 3.63 -8.34 6.93
CA VAL A 162 2.67 -7.66 6.05
C VAL A 162 1.48 -8.58 5.72
N GLY A 163 1.75 -9.86 5.43
CA GLY A 163 0.70 -10.85 5.17
C GLY A 163 -0.26 -11.02 6.35
N LEU A 164 0.27 -11.15 7.57
CA LEU A 164 -0.53 -11.26 8.79
C LEU A 164 -1.36 -9.99 9.07
N ILE A 165 -0.80 -8.81 8.82
CA ILE A 165 -1.54 -7.56 8.94
C ILE A 165 -2.70 -7.55 7.94
N ASN A 166 -2.44 -7.86 6.67
CA ASN A 166 -3.47 -7.88 5.63
C ASN A 166 -4.60 -8.86 5.96
N GLU A 167 -4.26 -10.08 6.39
CA GLU A 167 -5.26 -11.07 6.81
C GLU A 167 -6.10 -10.56 7.99
N SER A 168 -5.46 -9.95 9.00
CA SER A 168 -6.17 -9.39 10.14
C SER A 168 -7.13 -8.27 9.74
N GLN A 169 -6.71 -7.38 8.84
CA GLN A 169 -7.53 -6.28 8.34
C GLN A 169 -8.71 -6.78 7.48
N GLU A 170 -8.50 -7.81 6.68
CA GLU A 170 -9.56 -8.46 5.90
C GLU A 170 -10.63 -9.08 6.83
N LYS A 171 -10.20 -9.81 7.86
CA LYS A 171 -11.13 -10.41 8.84
C LYS A 171 -11.90 -9.36 9.63
N LEU A 172 -11.28 -8.25 10.00
CA LEU A 172 -11.98 -7.12 10.61
C LEU A 172 -13.05 -6.56 9.68
N SER A 173 -12.74 -6.39 8.39
CA SER A 173 -13.70 -5.90 7.40
C SER A 173 -14.87 -6.85 7.22
N GLU A 174 -14.62 -8.16 7.14
CA GLU A 174 -15.66 -9.19 7.08
C GLU A 174 -16.59 -9.14 8.31
N MET A 175 -16.02 -9.08 9.52
CA MET A 175 -16.78 -9.00 10.77
C MET A 175 -17.67 -7.75 10.81
N ARG A 176 -17.16 -6.59 10.44
CA ARG A 176 -17.92 -5.33 10.37
C ARG A 176 -19.02 -5.40 9.32
N GLY A 177 -18.74 -6.03 8.18
CA GLY A 177 -19.75 -6.30 7.15
C GLY A 177 -20.91 -7.15 7.66
N ILE A 178 -20.62 -8.21 8.42
CA ILE A 178 -21.65 -9.08 9.05
C ILE A 178 -22.47 -8.27 10.06
N VAL A 179 -21.84 -7.49 10.94
CA VAL A 179 -22.54 -6.64 11.90
C VAL A 179 -23.50 -5.66 11.20
N SER A 180 -23.05 -5.03 10.11
CA SER A 180 -23.88 -4.14 9.30
C SER A 180 -25.09 -4.86 8.70
N GLN A 181 -24.92 -6.07 8.17
CA GLN A 181 -26.00 -6.87 7.60
C GLN A 181 -27.02 -7.28 8.67
N ILE A 182 -26.57 -7.73 9.84
CA ILE A 182 -27.45 -8.11 10.96
C ILE A 182 -28.24 -6.88 11.43
N THR A 183 -27.59 -5.74 11.62
CA THR A 183 -28.22 -4.50 12.04
C THR A 183 -29.32 -4.08 11.03
N LYS A 184 -29.01 -4.13 9.75
CA LYS A 184 -29.98 -3.86 8.69
C LYS A 184 -31.14 -4.87 8.70
N PHE A 185 -30.86 -6.15 8.92
CA PHE A 185 -31.90 -7.17 8.97
C PHE A 185 -32.85 -6.96 10.17
N ILE A 186 -32.31 -6.63 11.36
CA ILE A 186 -33.11 -6.29 12.54
C ILE A 186 -34.06 -5.11 12.20
N SER A 187 -33.57 -4.06 11.56
CA SER A 187 -34.40 -2.90 11.21
C SER A 187 -35.54 -3.24 10.24
N LEU A 188 -35.31 -4.18 9.32
CA LEU A 188 -36.35 -4.62 8.38
C LEU A 188 -37.47 -5.42 9.04
N THR A 189 -37.28 -5.91 10.26
CA THR A 189 -38.31 -6.66 11.02
C THR A 189 -39.14 -5.77 11.93
N GLU A 190 -38.89 -4.45 11.99
CA GLU A 190 -39.68 -3.53 12.80
C GLU A 190 -41.18 -3.61 12.49
N GLY A 191 -41.98 -3.71 13.55
CA GLY A 191 -43.43 -3.86 13.44
C GLY A 191 -43.92 -5.29 13.12
N LYS A 192 -43.02 -6.29 13.09
CA LYS A 192 -43.40 -7.71 12.92
C LYS A 192 -43.44 -8.39 14.29
N ASP A 193 -44.29 -9.39 14.40
CA ASP A 193 -44.49 -10.17 15.66
C ASP A 193 -43.18 -10.84 16.14
N TYR A 194 -42.31 -11.23 15.23
CA TYR A 194 -41.02 -11.88 15.50
C TYR A 194 -39.85 -10.91 15.67
N HIS A 195 -40.08 -9.56 15.65
CA HIS A 195 -39.01 -8.58 15.75
C HIS A 195 -38.16 -8.74 17.01
N SER A 196 -38.77 -8.95 18.15
CA SER A 196 -38.03 -9.10 19.43
C SER A 196 -37.07 -10.27 19.40
N GLU A 197 -37.50 -11.44 18.92
CA GLU A 197 -36.66 -12.61 18.83
C GLU A 197 -35.50 -12.43 17.89
N VAL A 198 -35.73 -11.84 16.70
CA VAL A 198 -34.68 -11.52 15.73
C VAL A 198 -33.67 -10.51 16.29
N LYS A 199 -34.16 -9.49 17.01
CA LYS A 199 -33.31 -8.48 17.64
C LYS A 199 -32.42 -9.09 18.73
N ASP A 200 -32.97 -9.94 19.60
CA ASP A 200 -32.23 -10.54 20.70
C ASP A 200 -31.14 -11.49 20.16
N LEU A 201 -31.47 -12.32 19.17
CA LEU A 201 -30.51 -13.21 18.53
C LEU A 201 -29.44 -12.40 17.77
N GLY A 202 -29.84 -11.39 16.99
CA GLY A 202 -28.92 -10.54 16.24
C GLY A 202 -27.97 -9.79 17.16
N ASN A 203 -28.46 -9.21 18.26
CA ASN A 203 -27.62 -8.53 19.23
C ASN A 203 -26.60 -9.49 19.91
N SER A 204 -27.01 -10.72 20.22
CA SER A 204 -26.10 -11.73 20.77
C SER A 204 -24.94 -12.06 19.81
N ILE A 205 -25.24 -12.17 18.51
CA ILE A 205 -24.21 -12.40 17.50
C ILE A 205 -23.30 -11.18 17.38
N ILE A 206 -23.86 -9.96 17.33
CA ILE A 206 -23.10 -8.71 17.27
C ILE A 206 -22.17 -8.60 18.47
N GLU A 207 -22.63 -8.89 19.68
CA GLU A 207 -21.82 -8.87 20.89
C GLU A 207 -20.65 -9.86 20.81
N SER A 208 -20.91 -11.07 20.32
CA SER A 208 -19.87 -12.08 20.13
C SER A 208 -18.79 -11.61 19.14
N ILE A 209 -19.20 -11.00 18.02
CA ILE A 209 -18.26 -10.42 17.03
C ILE A 209 -17.45 -9.28 17.64
N LYS A 210 -18.10 -8.35 18.34
CA LYS A 210 -17.42 -7.23 19.02
C LYS A 210 -16.41 -7.69 20.06
N ASN A 211 -16.69 -8.77 20.77
CA ASN A 211 -15.74 -9.34 21.73
C ASN A 211 -14.47 -9.84 21.04
N VAL A 212 -14.58 -10.45 19.86
CA VAL A 212 -13.42 -10.85 19.05
C VAL A 212 -12.69 -9.61 18.51
N GLU A 213 -13.41 -8.66 17.91
CA GLU A 213 -12.85 -7.42 17.38
C GLU A 213 -12.07 -6.65 18.47
N ASN A 214 -12.64 -6.55 19.67
CA ASN A 214 -12.01 -5.87 20.80
C ASN A 214 -10.71 -6.53 21.29
N ASN A 215 -10.44 -7.76 20.94
CA ASN A 215 -9.15 -8.42 21.21
C ASN A 215 -8.11 -8.10 20.15
N LEU A 216 -8.53 -7.78 18.93
CA LEU A 216 -7.67 -7.50 17.78
C LEU A 216 -7.50 -5.99 17.55
N TYR A 217 -8.50 -5.20 17.89
CA TYR A 217 -8.55 -3.78 17.56
C TYR A 217 -8.89 -2.93 18.79
N GLN A 218 -8.29 -1.74 18.89
CA GLN A 218 -8.61 -0.79 19.94
C GLN A 218 -9.62 0.24 19.43
N ASP A 219 -10.90 0.01 19.73
CA ASP A 219 -12.04 0.82 19.30
C ASP A 219 -12.16 2.20 20.00
N LYS A 220 -11.37 2.42 21.05
CA LYS A 220 -11.39 3.67 21.83
C LYS A 220 -10.43 4.73 21.28
N ILE A 221 -9.68 4.42 20.24
CA ILE A 221 -8.78 5.36 19.59
C ILE A 221 -9.59 6.17 18.58
N GLU A 222 -9.88 7.42 18.90
CA GLU A 222 -10.56 8.38 18.03
C GLU A 222 -9.58 9.40 17.43
N THR A 223 -8.46 9.62 18.13
CA THR A 223 -7.41 10.55 17.69
C THR A 223 -6.03 9.91 17.75
N SER A 224 -5.08 10.48 17.03
CA SER A 224 -3.69 9.99 17.02
C SER A 224 -2.97 10.08 18.37
N GLN A 225 -3.53 10.75 19.37
CA GLN A 225 -2.97 10.87 20.71
C GLN A 225 -3.58 9.88 21.72
N ASP A 226 -4.70 9.25 21.37
CA ASP A 226 -5.43 8.36 22.28
C ASP A 226 -4.67 7.08 22.58
N GLU A 227 -3.71 6.67 21.77
CA GLU A 227 -2.84 5.51 22.04
C GLU A 227 -2.04 5.62 23.34
N ILE A 228 -1.84 6.84 23.86
CA ILE A 228 -1.21 7.07 25.18
C ILE A 228 -2.09 6.49 26.28
N ASN A 229 -3.40 6.64 26.15
CA ASN A 229 -4.40 6.20 27.14
C ASN A 229 -4.96 4.82 26.82
N TYR A 230 -5.02 4.47 25.53
CA TYR A 230 -5.59 3.23 25.02
C TYR A 230 -4.56 2.51 24.15
N PRO A 231 -3.58 1.81 24.74
CA PRO A 231 -2.53 1.13 23.99
C PRO A 231 -3.12 0.10 23.02
N ARG A 232 -2.44 -0.07 21.90
CA ARG A 232 -2.80 -1.12 20.92
C ARG A 232 -2.81 -2.49 21.59
N LYS A 233 -3.65 -3.36 21.09
CA LYS A 233 -3.82 -4.71 21.62
C LYS A 233 -2.97 -5.76 20.89
N TRP A 234 -2.27 -5.34 19.82
CA TRP A 234 -1.40 -6.18 18.99
C TRP A 234 -0.20 -5.38 18.48
#